data_ad6452be61259dc5c890cc88a3c39c57
#
_entry.id   ad6452be61259dc5c890cc88a3c39c57
#
_cell.length_a   1.000
_cell.length_b   1.000
_cell.length_c   1.000
_cell.angle_alpha   90.00
_cell.angle_beta   90.00
_cell.angle_gamma   90.00
#
_symmetry.space_group_name_H-M   'P 1'
#
loop_
_entity.id
_entity.type
_entity.pdbx_description
1 polymer ?
#
loop_
_entity_poly.entity_id
_entity_poly.type
_entity_poly.pdbx_seq_one_letter_code
_entity_poly.pdbx_strand_id
1 'polypeptide(L)'
;EIMTDYDVRAQIALNDCDREPIHIPQAIQGHGLLLVLNLDALTLEQGAGAIEDLTGQTRWIGLPIADLLGEVVGRRLRDMAAIREAGFAGRWRATNRLEYDVVVYYAPAAKAAGTEAASALRMVVEVEQSSQQARLGVELITRLDTAGAALERSATVQGVCERAADAFRS
;
A
#
# COMPACT_ATOMS: atom_id res chain seq x y z
N GLU A 1 -11.85 45.78 15.10
CA GLU A 1 -10.73 44.82 14.95
C GLU A 1 -10.70 44.41 13.49
N ILE A 2 -9.69 44.87 12.75
CA ILE A 2 -9.59 44.61 11.29
C ILE A 2 -8.80 43.31 11.13
N MET A 3 -9.48 42.23 10.72
CA MET A 3 -8.83 40.99 10.33
C MET A 3 -7.83 41.28 9.20
N THR A 4 -6.59 40.84 9.36
CA THR A 4 -5.55 41.06 8.36
C THR A 4 -5.77 40.11 7.16
N ASP A 5 -5.34 40.53 5.97
CA ASP A 5 -5.44 39.75 4.72
C ASP A 5 -4.75 38.35 4.84
N TYR A 6 -3.80 38.24 5.76
CA TYR A 6 -3.11 37.00 6.09
C TYR A 6 -4.04 35.99 6.81
N ASP A 7 -4.86 36.47 7.77
CA ASP A 7 -5.78 35.62 8.53
C ASP A 7 -6.91 35.07 7.64
N VAL A 8 -7.37 35.87 6.67
CA VAL A 8 -8.40 35.44 5.70
C VAL A 8 -7.86 34.35 4.76
N ARG A 9 -6.62 34.51 4.27
CA ARG A 9 -5.98 33.50 3.39
C ARG A 9 -5.68 32.21 4.13
N ALA A 10 -5.26 32.26 5.38
CA ALA A 10 -5.02 31.08 6.20
C ALA A 10 -6.33 30.30 6.49
N GLN A 11 -7.44 31.01 6.74
CA GLN A 11 -8.75 30.36 6.92
C GLN A 11 -9.31 29.76 5.63
N ILE A 12 -9.08 30.39 4.47
CA ILE A 12 -9.49 29.85 3.17
C ILE A 12 -8.71 28.58 2.87
N ALA A 13 -7.39 28.53 3.14
CA ALA A 13 -6.57 27.34 2.93
C ALA A 13 -6.97 26.15 3.82
N LEU A 14 -7.34 26.40 5.08
CA LEU A 14 -7.82 25.36 5.99
C LEU A 14 -9.18 24.80 5.56
N ASN A 15 -10.09 25.64 5.07
CA ASN A 15 -11.40 25.20 4.60
C ASN A 15 -11.34 24.43 3.27
N ASP A 16 -10.34 24.65 2.43
CA ASP A 16 -10.15 23.91 1.19
C ASP A 16 -9.59 22.50 1.45
N CYS A 17 -8.74 22.30 2.45
CA CYS A 17 -8.26 21.00 2.86
C CYS A 17 -9.40 20.06 3.32
N ASP A 18 -10.41 20.59 4.01
CA ASP A 18 -11.57 19.80 4.45
C ASP A 18 -12.52 19.41 3.31
N ARG A 19 -12.41 20.06 2.14
CA ARG A 19 -13.24 19.78 0.96
C ARG A 19 -12.57 18.85 -0.04
N GLU A 20 -11.28 18.67 0.06
CA GLU A 20 -10.55 17.77 -0.82
C GLU A 20 -10.96 16.32 -0.50
N PRO A 21 -11.47 15.57 -1.50
CA PRO A 21 -11.89 14.19 -1.27
C PRO A 21 -10.67 13.26 -1.16
N ILE A 22 -9.82 13.51 -0.17
CA ILE A 22 -8.58 12.75 0.09
C ILE A 22 -8.83 11.25 0.34
N HIS A 23 -10.06 10.88 0.67
CA HIS A 23 -10.50 9.49 0.84
C HIS A 23 -10.82 8.78 -0.48
N ILE A 24 -10.79 9.50 -1.62
CA ILE A 24 -10.98 8.96 -2.96
C ILE A 24 -9.75 9.30 -3.79
N PRO A 25 -8.67 8.52 -3.71
CA PRO A 25 -7.50 8.74 -4.55
C PRO A 25 -7.92 8.53 -6.01
N GLN A 26 -7.82 9.59 -6.82
CA GLN A 26 -8.18 9.54 -8.25
C GLN A 26 -7.04 8.98 -9.11
N ALA A 27 -5.84 8.90 -8.58
CA ALA A 27 -4.68 8.38 -9.27
C ALA A 27 -3.71 7.74 -8.27
N ILE A 28 -3.01 6.70 -8.71
CA ILE A 28 -1.84 6.15 -8.03
C ILE A 28 -0.57 6.67 -8.70
N GLN A 29 0.56 6.53 -8.04
CA GLN A 29 1.84 6.92 -8.62
C GLN A 29 2.09 6.12 -9.91
N GLY A 30 2.57 6.82 -10.97
CA GLY A 30 2.70 6.26 -12.32
C GLY A 30 3.72 5.12 -12.50
N HIS A 31 4.36 4.66 -11.43
CA HIS A 31 5.37 3.61 -11.44
C HIS A 31 4.96 2.34 -10.70
N GLY A 32 3.67 2.19 -10.38
CA GLY A 32 3.12 1.03 -9.68
C GLY A 32 1.75 0.61 -10.20
N LEU A 33 1.22 -0.47 -9.61
CA LEU A 33 -0.13 -0.96 -9.85
C LEU A 33 -0.88 -1.09 -8.53
N LEU A 34 -2.16 -0.76 -8.55
CA LEU A 34 -3.10 -1.12 -7.51
C LEU A 34 -4.18 -2.00 -8.13
N LEU A 35 -4.31 -3.22 -7.66
CA LEU A 35 -5.21 -4.22 -8.20
C LEU A 35 -6.20 -4.66 -7.12
N VAL A 36 -7.47 -4.74 -7.47
CA VAL A 36 -8.53 -5.24 -6.57
C VAL A 36 -9.06 -6.55 -7.12
N LEU A 37 -9.00 -7.58 -6.30
CA LEU A 37 -9.36 -8.93 -6.66
C LEU A 37 -10.63 -9.39 -5.93
N ASN A 38 -11.43 -10.18 -6.64
CA ASN A 38 -12.37 -11.07 -5.99
C ASN A 38 -11.59 -12.06 -5.12
N LEU A 39 -11.96 -12.16 -3.83
CA LEU A 39 -11.19 -12.96 -2.88
C LEU A 39 -11.31 -14.48 -3.13
N ASP A 40 -12.46 -14.95 -3.63
CA ASP A 40 -12.72 -16.37 -3.83
C ASP A 40 -12.12 -16.87 -5.15
N ALA A 41 -12.31 -16.11 -6.23
CA ALA A 41 -11.86 -16.48 -7.57
C ALA A 41 -10.44 -16.01 -7.89
N LEU A 42 -9.90 -15.05 -7.13
CA LEU A 42 -8.63 -14.34 -7.38
C LEU A 42 -8.55 -13.77 -8.79
N THR A 43 -9.68 -13.27 -9.28
CA THR A 43 -9.80 -12.56 -10.57
C THR A 43 -9.84 -11.06 -10.35
N LEU A 44 -9.31 -10.31 -11.31
CA LEU A 44 -9.28 -8.85 -11.24
C LEU A 44 -10.66 -8.25 -11.43
N GLU A 45 -11.09 -7.44 -10.46
CA GLU A 45 -12.34 -6.67 -10.53
C GLU A 45 -12.08 -5.21 -10.89
N GLN A 46 -10.98 -4.63 -10.36
CA GLN A 46 -10.58 -3.25 -10.59
C GLN A 46 -9.06 -3.14 -10.60
N GLY A 47 -8.56 -2.08 -11.20
CA GLY A 47 -7.13 -1.79 -11.18
C GLY A 47 -6.85 -0.35 -11.58
N ALA A 48 -5.69 0.14 -11.13
CA ALA A 48 -5.16 1.45 -11.46
C ALA A 48 -3.65 1.38 -11.66
N GLY A 49 -3.08 2.35 -12.38
CA GLY A 49 -1.68 2.39 -12.72
C GLY A 49 -1.38 1.92 -14.14
N ALA A 50 -0.12 1.67 -14.43
CA ALA A 50 0.37 1.32 -15.76
C ALA A 50 0.21 -0.18 -16.07
N ILE A 51 -1.01 -0.72 -15.90
CA ILE A 51 -1.28 -2.17 -15.99
C ILE A 51 -0.84 -2.73 -17.35
N GLU A 52 -1.29 -2.11 -18.43
CA GLU A 52 -1.00 -2.58 -19.79
C GLU A 52 0.51 -2.54 -20.09
N ASP A 53 1.18 -1.46 -19.70
CA ASP A 53 2.62 -1.28 -19.93
C ASP A 53 3.46 -2.30 -19.17
N LEU A 54 3.10 -2.58 -17.92
CA LEU A 54 3.89 -3.44 -17.05
C LEU A 54 3.58 -4.92 -17.26
N THR A 55 2.36 -5.28 -17.64
CA THR A 55 1.94 -6.69 -17.81
C THR A 55 1.85 -7.13 -19.27
N GLY A 56 1.72 -6.20 -20.21
CA GLY A 56 1.45 -6.48 -21.62
C GLY A 56 0.00 -6.91 -21.91
N GLN A 57 -0.90 -6.83 -20.91
CA GLN A 57 -2.29 -7.27 -21.02
C GLN A 57 -3.23 -6.07 -21.22
N THR A 58 -3.89 -6.00 -22.35
CA THR A 58 -4.87 -4.94 -22.67
C THR A 58 -6.29 -5.24 -22.16
N ARG A 59 -6.59 -6.52 -21.88
CA ARG A 59 -7.86 -6.98 -21.31
C ARG A 59 -7.59 -7.74 -20.03
N TRP A 60 -7.46 -7.03 -18.93
CA TRP A 60 -7.05 -7.60 -17.65
C TRP A 60 -8.22 -7.79 -16.66
N ILE A 61 -9.37 -7.09 -16.84
CA ILE A 61 -10.57 -7.30 -15.99
C ILE A 61 -11.08 -8.72 -16.16
N GLY A 62 -11.32 -9.40 -15.05
CA GLY A 62 -11.78 -10.78 -14.99
C GLY A 62 -10.68 -11.83 -15.17
N LEU A 63 -9.43 -11.44 -15.49
CA LEU A 63 -8.33 -12.40 -15.56
C LEU A 63 -7.95 -12.89 -14.15
N PRO A 64 -7.55 -14.17 -14.04
CA PRO A 64 -6.87 -14.67 -12.86
C PRO A 64 -5.58 -13.89 -12.61
N ILE A 65 -5.26 -13.60 -11.35
CA ILE A 65 -4.05 -12.85 -11.00
C ILE A 65 -2.76 -13.56 -11.43
N ALA A 66 -2.79 -14.89 -11.50
CA ALA A 66 -1.66 -15.69 -11.96
C ALA A 66 -1.33 -15.44 -13.45
N ASP A 67 -2.33 -15.14 -14.27
CA ASP A 67 -2.15 -14.82 -15.70
C ASP A 67 -1.52 -13.43 -15.87
N LEU A 68 -1.69 -12.55 -14.88
CA LEU A 68 -1.16 -11.19 -14.89
C LEU A 68 0.25 -11.10 -14.29
N LEU A 69 0.45 -11.66 -13.09
CA LEU A 69 1.70 -11.54 -12.33
C LEU A 69 2.54 -12.84 -12.35
N GLY A 70 2.12 -13.83 -13.11
CA GLY A 70 2.80 -15.11 -13.21
C GLY A 70 2.46 -16.10 -12.09
N GLU A 71 2.72 -17.40 -12.37
CA GLU A 71 2.29 -18.50 -11.51
C GLU A 71 2.91 -18.49 -10.11
N VAL A 72 4.15 -18.03 -9.97
CA VAL A 72 4.83 -17.99 -8.66
C VAL A 72 4.14 -17.03 -7.71
N VAL A 73 3.91 -15.80 -8.17
CA VAL A 73 3.20 -14.79 -7.39
C VAL A 73 1.74 -15.19 -7.20
N GLY A 74 1.07 -15.67 -8.25
CA GLY A 74 -0.32 -16.11 -8.19
C GLY A 74 -0.55 -17.22 -7.16
N ARG A 75 0.37 -18.17 -7.04
CA ARG A 75 0.31 -19.24 -6.01
C ARG A 75 0.46 -18.64 -4.61
N ARG A 76 1.45 -17.78 -4.40
CA ARG A 76 1.63 -17.13 -3.09
C ARG A 76 0.39 -16.31 -2.69
N LEU A 77 -0.19 -15.57 -3.63
CA LEU A 77 -1.42 -14.80 -3.38
C LEU A 77 -2.60 -15.71 -3.01
N ARG A 78 -2.70 -16.89 -3.62
CA ARG A 78 -3.71 -17.90 -3.28
C ARG A 78 -3.52 -18.44 -1.87
N ASP A 79 -2.29 -18.73 -1.48
CA ASP A 79 -1.96 -19.21 -0.13
C ASP A 79 -2.30 -18.14 0.92
N MET A 80 -1.94 -16.88 0.66
CA MET A 80 -2.25 -15.74 1.52
C MET A 80 -3.78 -15.50 1.62
N ALA A 81 -4.51 -15.63 0.50
CA ALA A 81 -5.97 -15.51 0.48
C ALA A 81 -6.65 -16.55 1.38
N ALA A 82 -6.18 -17.79 1.35
CA ALA A 82 -6.74 -18.89 2.13
C ALA A 82 -6.71 -18.66 3.64
N ILE A 83 -5.67 -17.97 4.14
CA ILE A 83 -5.51 -17.66 5.56
C ILE A 83 -5.66 -16.17 5.88
N ARG A 84 -6.02 -15.36 4.88
CA ARG A 84 -6.17 -13.89 4.97
C ARG A 84 -4.92 -13.20 5.53
N GLU A 85 -3.76 -13.68 5.12
CA GLU A 85 -2.47 -13.08 5.45
C GLU A 85 -2.25 -11.81 4.63
N ALA A 86 -2.00 -10.68 5.29
CA ALA A 86 -1.59 -9.42 4.66
C ALA A 86 -0.07 -9.27 4.71
N GLY A 87 0.48 -8.47 3.79
CA GLY A 87 1.91 -8.15 3.77
C GLY A 87 2.59 -8.53 2.45
N PHE A 88 3.89 -8.73 2.50
CA PHE A 88 4.73 -9.00 1.32
C PHE A 88 4.47 -10.39 0.73
N ALA A 89 4.05 -10.42 -0.53
CA ALA A 89 3.76 -11.65 -1.27
C ALA A 89 4.96 -12.15 -2.10
N GLY A 90 5.90 -11.28 -2.42
CA GLY A 90 7.07 -11.64 -3.22
C GLY A 90 7.46 -10.57 -4.23
N ARG A 91 8.34 -10.95 -5.16
CA ARG A 91 8.77 -10.09 -6.25
C ARG A 91 8.23 -10.59 -7.58
N TRP A 92 7.91 -9.63 -8.42
CA TRP A 92 7.46 -9.85 -9.77
C TRP A 92 8.33 -9.07 -10.76
N ARG A 93 8.65 -9.68 -11.89
CA ARG A 93 9.39 -9.03 -12.97
C ARG A 93 8.42 -8.65 -14.08
N ALA A 94 8.28 -7.35 -14.33
CA ALA A 94 7.40 -6.83 -15.36
C ALA A 94 7.99 -6.96 -16.79
N THR A 95 7.20 -6.60 -17.81
CA THR A 95 7.62 -6.58 -19.22
C THR A 95 8.82 -5.69 -19.49
N ASN A 96 8.95 -4.58 -18.75
CA ASN A 96 10.09 -3.66 -18.79
C ASN A 96 11.37 -4.22 -18.15
N ARG A 97 11.34 -5.48 -17.68
CA ARG A 97 12.43 -6.23 -17.01
C ARG A 97 12.85 -5.68 -15.64
N LEU A 98 12.12 -4.71 -15.09
CA LEU A 98 12.33 -4.25 -13.72
C LEU A 98 11.64 -5.18 -12.73
N GLU A 99 12.14 -5.20 -11.51
CA GLU A 99 11.55 -5.94 -10.41
C GLU A 99 10.61 -5.04 -9.61
N TYR A 100 9.50 -5.62 -9.19
CA TYR A 100 8.47 -4.99 -8.40
C TYR A 100 8.18 -5.82 -7.15
N ASP A 101 8.00 -5.17 -6.04
CA ASP A 101 7.54 -5.79 -4.79
C ASP A 101 6.01 -5.86 -4.82
N VAL A 102 5.48 -7.01 -4.41
CA VAL A 102 4.04 -7.28 -4.38
C VAL A 102 3.61 -7.36 -2.93
N VAL A 103 2.65 -6.50 -2.54
CA VAL A 103 2.13 -6.41 -1.18
C VAL A 103 0.61 -6.59 -1.20
N VAL A 104 0.07 -7.25 -0.18
CA VAL A 104 -1.34 -7.62 -0.06
C VAL A 104 -1.97 -6.94 1.13
N TYR A 105 -3.19 -6.42 0.92
CA TYR A 105 -4.10 -5.95 1.95
C TYR A 105 -5.49 -6.55 1.76
N TYR A 106 -6.35 -6.39 2.76
CA TYR A 106 -7.76 -6.76 2.66
C TYR A 106 -8.63 -5.56 3.00
N ALA A 107 -9.60 -5.28 2.14
CA ALA A 107 -10.53 -4.17 2.32
C ALA A 107 -11.98 -4.64 2.11
N PRO A 108 -12.95 -4.10 2.84
CA PRO A 108 -14.36 -4.32 2.53
C PRO A 108 -14.67 -3.73 1.15
N ALA A 109 -15.47 -4.44 0.36
CA ALA A 109 -15.98 -3.87 -0.88
C ALA A 109 -16.81 -2.62 -0.57
N ALA A 110 -16.72 -1.60 -1.42
CA ALA A 110 -17.55 -0.42 -1.28
C ALA A 110 -19.03 -0.82 -1.27
N LYS A 111 -19.80 -0.33 -0.29
CA LYS A 111 -21.24 -0.57 -0.24
C LYS A 111 -21.90 0.12 -1.42
N ALA A 112 -22.62 -0.63 -2.23
CA ALA A 112 -23.54 -0.01 -3.18
C ALA A 112 -24.62 0.75 -2.39
N ALA A 113 -24.94 1.97 -2.81
CA ALA A 113 -25.93 2.78 -2.13
C ALA A 113 -27.27 2.01 -2.06
N GLY A 114 -27.75 1.80 -0.83
CA GLY A 114 -29.03 1.13 -0.59
C GLY A 114 -28.97 -0.37 -0.27
N THR A 115 -27.79 -0.99 -0.14
CA THR A 115 -27.69 -2.41 0.17
C THR A 115 -27.15 -2.61 1.62
N GLU A 116 -27.94 -3.27 2.47
CA GLU A 116 -27.52 -3.69 3.81
C GLU A 116 -26.67 -4.98 3.82
N ALA A 117 -26.38 -5.55 2.65
CA ALA A 117 -25.58 -6.77 2.55
C ALA A 117 -24.20 -6.55 3.16
N ALA A 118 -23.73 -7.53 3.93
CA ALA A 118 -22.37 -7.54 4.47
C ALA A 118 -21.39 -7.30 3.32
N SER A 119 -20.54 -6.29 3.48
CA SER A 119 -19.55 -5.94 2.46
C SER A 119 -18.62 -7.13 2.23
N ALA A 120 -18.63 -7.70 1.03
CA ALA A 120 -17.72 -8.78 0.67
C ALA A 120 -16.27 -8.27 0.82
N LEU A 121 -15.40 -9.10 1.38
CA LEU A 121 -13.99 -8.75 1.51
C LEU A 121 -13.31 -8.85 0.15
N ARG A 122 -12.47 -7.89 -0.18
CA ARG A 122 -11.64 -7.85 -1.38
C ARG A 122 -10.18 -7.98 -1.01
N MET A 123 -9.42 -8.66 -1.86
CA MET A 123 -7.97 -8.63 -1.78
C MET A 123 -7.47 -7.45 -2.61
N VAL A 124 -6.68 -6.60 -2.00
CA VAL A 124 -6.01 -5.47 -2.66
C VAL A 124 -4.54 -5.83 -2.80
N VAL A 125 -4.03 -5.78 -4.01
CA VAL A 125 -2.63 -6.07 -4.34
C VAL A 125 -1.99 -4.80 -4.84
N GLU A 126 -0.98 -4.34 -4.12
CA GLU A 126 -0.14 -3.21 -4.50
C GLU A 126 1.16 -3.75 -5.08
N VAL A 127 1.56 -3.19 -6.21
CA VAL A 127 2.78 -3.57 -6.92
C VAL A 127 3.60 -2.32 -7.12
N GLU A 128 4.73 -2.24 -6.44
CA GLU A 128 5.62 -1.09 -6.49
C GLU A 128 7.00 -1.48 -7.01
N GLN A 129 7.65 -0.58 -7.77
CA GLN A 129 8.99 -0.84 -8.24
C GLN A 129 9.93 -1.06 -7.06
N SER A 130 10.59 -2.24 -7.04
CA SER A 130 11.56 -2.57 -6.00
C SER A 130 12.72 -1.57 -6.02
N SER A 131 12.85 -0.79 -4.95
CA SER A 131 14.03 0.05 -4.78
C SER A 131 15.23 -0.80 -4.39
N GLN A 132 16.44 -0.38 -4.77
CA GLN A 132 17.66 -1.04 -4.26
C GLN A 132 17.74 -0.96 -2.73
N GLN A 133 17.09 0.00 -2.11
CA GLN A 133 16.93 0.13 -0.66
C GLN A 133 16.01 -0.92 -0.05
N ALA A 134 15.10 -1.56 -0.80
CA ALA A 134 14.28 -2.66 -0.29
C ALA A 134 15.09 -3.93 0.05
N ARG A 135 16.33 -4.05 -0.42
CA ARG A 135 17.28 -5.07 0.06
C ARG A 135 17.66 -4.88 1.54
N LEU A 136 17.46 -3.71 2.06
CA LEU A 136 17.61 -3.39 3.49
C LEU A 136 16.39 -3.81 4.33
N GLY A 137 15.32 -4.35 3.72
CA GLY A 137 14.05 -4.57 4.41
C GLY A 137 14.16 -5.44 5.65
N VAL A 138 14.82 -6.59 5.58
CA VAL A 138 15.01 -7.47 6.75
C VAL A 138 15.95 -6.82 7.77
N GLU A 139 17.02 -6.17 7.29
CA GLU A 139 17.96 -5.46 8.14
C GLU A 139 17.32 -4.23 8.77
N LEU A 140 16.51 -3.48 8.03
CA LEU A 140 15.75 -2.34 8.54
C LEU A 140 14.70 -2.77 9.57
N ILE A 141 13.94 -3.85 9.32
CA ILE A 141 12.97 -4.38 10.28
C ILE A 141 13.68 -4.81 11.56
N THR A 142 14.80 -5.53 11.45
CA THR A 142 15.60 -5.93 12.61
C THR A 142 16.13 -4.72 13.39
N ARG A 143 16.55 -3.67 12.71
CA ARG A 143 16.99 -2.41 13.34
C ARG A 143 15.82 -1.68 14.00
N LEU A 144 14.64 -1.63 13.36
CA LEU A 144 13.43 -1.03 13.95
C LEU A 144 12.96 -1.79 15.18
N ASP A 145 12.96 -3.12 15.17
CA ASP A 145 12.62 -3.94 16.32
C ASP A 145 13.62 -3.72 17.47
N THR A 146 14.91 -3.67 17.16
CA THR A 146 15.96 -3.40 18.15
C THR A 146 15.82 -2.00 18.73
N ALA A 147 15.56 -0.99 17.90
CA ALA A 147 15.33 0.39 18.34
C ALA A 147 14.05 0.49 19.17
N GLY A 148 12.96 -0.13 18.74
CA GLY A 148 11.69 -0.20 19.49
C GLY A 148 11.88 -0.79 20.88
N ALA A 149 12.51 -1.95 20.97
CA ALA A 149 12.82 -2.59 22.25
C ALA A 149 13.78 -1.78 23.13
N ALA A 150 14.67 -0.98 22.54
CA ALA A 150 15.53 -0.06 23.29
C ALA A 150 14.75 1.14 23.85
N LEU A 151 13.78 1.67 23.09
CA LEU A 151 12.91 2.76 23.53
C LEU A 151 11.97 2.31 24.65
N GLU A 152 11.36 1.13 24.55
CA GLU A 152 10.49 0.56 25.58
C GLU A 152 11.19 0.38 26.94
N ARG A 153 12.48 0.11 26.92
CA ARG A 153 13.29 0.01 28.16
C ARG A 153 13.71 1.34 28.77
N SER A 154 13.31 2.46 28.19
CA SER A 154 13.67 3.79 28.68
C SER A 154 12.68 4.27 29.74
N ALA A 155 13.16 4.53 30.94
CA ALA A 155 12.33 5.01 32.06
C ALA A 155 12.09 6.54 32.03
N THR A 156 12.77 7.28 31.16
CA THR A 156 12.72 8.74 31.10
C THR A 156 12.64 9.23 29.66
N VAL A 157 12.03 10.39 29.45
CA VAL A 157 11.96 11.04 28.12
C VAL A 157 13.36 11.32 27.57
N GLN A 158 14.27 11.77 28.41
CA GLN A 158 15.66 12.01 28.00
C GLN A 158 16.33 10.72 27.52
N GLY A 159 16.15 9.61 28.22
CA GLY A 159 16.68 8.30 27.83
C GLY A 159 16.07 7.80 26.51
N VAL A 160 14.80 8.08 26.24
CA VAL A 160 14.17 7.82 24.93
C VAL A 160 14.86 8.61 23.81
N CYS A 161 15.08 9.91 24.00
CA CYS A 161 15.72 10.78 23.00
C CYS A 161 17.18 10.35 22.72
N GLU A 162 17.94 10.04 23.76
CA GLU A 162 19.33 9.58 23.64
C GLU A 162 19.42 8.27 22.85
N ARG A 163 18.60 7.28 23.16
CA ARG A 163 18.56 5.98 22.45
C ARG A 163 18.05 6.10 21.02
N ALA A 164 17.06 6.97 20.77
CA ALA A 164 16.63 7.27 19.41
C ALA A 164 17.78 7.87 18.59
N ALA A 165 18.48 8.86 19.13
CA ALA A 165 19.62 9.48 18.46
C ALA A 165 20.78 8.48 18.18
N ASP A 166 21.01 7.51 19.05
CA ASP A 166 22.00 6.47 18.85
C ASP A 166 21.58 5.46 17.78
N ALA A 167 20.30 5.08 17.74
CA ALA A 167 19.75 4.18 16.72
C ALA A 167 19.82 4.74 15.30
N PHE A 168 19.74 6.08 15.14
CA PHE A 168 19.89 6.73 13.83
C PHE A 168 21.36 7.00 13.43
N ARG A 169 22.32 6.86 14.35
CA ARG A 169 23.75 7.02 14.06
C ARG A 169 24.47 5.72 13.70
N SER A 170 23.87 4.57 14.02
CA SER A 170 24.39 3.22 13.74
C SER A 170 23.91 2.70 12.39
#